data_92df74e00d836001c835b477219f1a58
#
_entry.id   92df74e00d836001c835b477219f1a58
#
_cell.length_a   1.000
_cell.length_b   1.000
_cell.length_c   1.000
_cell.angle_alpha   90.00
_cell.angle_beta   90.00
_cell.angle_gamma   90.00
#
_symmetry.space_group_name_H-M   'P 1'
#
loop_
_entity.id
_entity.type
_entity.pdbx_description
1 polymer ?
#
loop_
_entity_poly.entity_id
_entity_poly.type
_entity_poly.pdbx_seq_one_letter_code
_entity_poly.pdbx_strand_id
1 'polypeptide(L)'
;MDYLFWRKNSIIEPEQDRDSYPWIIWYILKATNDKLFRGIDRNPLELVRRAESECQAWFDANEVVQPLVQDNNPEASQVIILGNICLLDGSWTSSAHFSGCGWVWMDSAGNIQLMGTRNFTRRESALHSEVEALRWAMENMLQRSICQSFRTDCKELIAMIKDPQAWPSFATELERIETLQICFPDFNIIHVPRARNQISDFLAKTARSFNRELLFIGCSIPVWLPRPPQT
;
A
#
# COMPACT_ATOMS: atom_id res chain seq x y z
N MET A 1 -11.74 -12.95 22.06
CA MET A 1 -10.93 -12.27 21.04
C MET A 1 -11.54 -10.97 20.52
N ASP A 2 -12.76 -10.64 20.91
CA ASP A 2 -13.51 -9.47 20.41
C ASP A 2 -13.19 -8.14 21.09
N TYR A 3 -12.44 -8.15 22.20
CA TYR A 3 -12.13 -6.94 22.98
C TYR A 3 -11.11 -5.99 22.29
N LEU A 4 -10.30 -6.51 21.36
CA LEU A 4 -9.27 -5.73 20.65
C LEU A 4 -9.82 -4.89 19.48
N PHE A 5 -11.04 -5.16 19.03
CA PHE A 5 -11.66 -4.47 17.90
C PHE A 5 -12.68 -3.39 18.26
N TRP A 6 -13.15 -3.35 19.53
CA TRP A 6 -14.27 -2.50 19.94
C TRP A 6 -13.90 -1.09 20.41
N ARG A 7 -12.62 -0.78 20.58
CA ARG A 7 -12.20 0.53 21.10
C ARG A 7 -12.12 1.66 20.04
N LYS A 8 -12.36 1.35 18.77
CA LYS A 8 -12.28 2.31 17.68
C LYS A 8 -13.46 3.29 17.57
N ASN A 9 -14.52 3.13 18.38
CA ASN A 9 -15.77 3.90 18.28
C ASN A 9 -16.14 4.73 19.51
N SER A 10 -15.26 4.95 20.47
CA SER A 10 -15.52 5.92 21.54
C SER A 10 -14.72 7.19 21.27
N ILE A 11 -15.48 8.24 21.06
CA ILE A 11 -15.11 9.63 20.92
C ILE A 11 -14.02 10.01 21.94
N ILE A 12 -12.77 10.09 21.52
CA ILE A 12 -11.67 10.72 22.24
C ILE A 12 -10.91 11.57 21.22
N GLU A 13 -10.59 12.79 21.61
CA GLU A 13 -9.98 13.82 20.78
C GLU A 13 -8.72 13.37 20.04
N PRO A 14 -8.48 13.84 18.77
CA PRO A 14 -7.46 13.29 17.87
C PRO A 14 -6.00 13.50 18.28
N GLU A 15 -5.71 14.26 19.34
CA GLU A 15 -4.35 14.70 19.65
C GLU A 15 -3.57 13.84 20.66
N GLN A 16 -4.14 12.76 21.23
CA GLN A 16 -3.45 11.96 22.27
C GLN A 16 -3.49 10.45 22.11
N ASP A 17 -4.02 9.90 21.06
CA ASP A 17 -4.10 8.45 20.91
C ASP A 17 -2.86 7.85 20.22
N ARG A 18 -1.73 7.92 20.93
CA ARG A 18 -0.52 7.16 20.58
C ARG A 18 -0.79 5.69 20.94
N ASP A 19 -1.33 4.94 19.98
CA ASP A 19 -1.71 3.54 20.20
C ASP A 19 -0.46 2.66 20.35
N SER A 20 -0.16 2.25 21.59
CA SER A 20 0.96 1.36 21.92
C SER A 20 0.66 -0.12 21.69
N TYR A 21 -0.57 -0.50 21.31
CA TYR A 21 -0.98 -1.90 21.13
C TYR A 21 -0.11 -2.71 20.15
N PRO A 22 0.30 -2.18 18.97
CA PRO A 22 1.17 -2.93 18.07
C PRO A 22 2.50 -3.32 18.69
N TRP A 23 3.09 -2.42 19.49
CA TRP A 23 4.35 -2.67 20.21
C TRP A 23 4.15 -3.68 21.34
N ILE A 24 3.05 -3.59 22.09
CA ILE A 24 2.72 -4.55 23.16
C ILE A 24 2.57 -5.96 22.58
N ILE A 25 1.80 -6.12 21.50
CA ILE A 25 1.63 -7.41 20.80
C ILE A 25 2.99 -7.97 20.34
N TRP A 26 3.83 -7.12 19.74
CA TRP A 26 5.17 -7.51 19.30
C TRP A 26 6.02 -8.03 20.46
N TYR A 27 6.04 -7.33 21.60
CA TYR A 27 6.82 -7.73 22.77
C TYR A 27 6.27 -9.00 23.44
N ILE A 28 4.96 -9.21 23.45
CA ILE A 28 4.33 -10.47 23.90
C ILE A 28 4.79 -11.63 23.01
N LEU A 29 4.72 -11.49 21.69
CA LEU A 29 5.18 -12.51 20.76
C LEU A 29 6.67 -12.82 20.93
N LYS A 30 7.49 -11.79 21.09
CA LYS A 30 8.93 -11.93 21.34
C LYS A 30 9.21 -12.66 22.67
N ALA A 31 8.51 -12.30 23.74
CA ALA A 31 8.64 -12.96 25.03
C ALA A 31 8.17 -14.41 25.01
N THR A 32 7.10 -14.70 24.27
CA THR A 32 6.61 -16.08 24.07
C THR A 32 7.66 -16.92 23.33
N ASN A 33 8.26 -16.38 22.30
CA ASN A 33 9.34 -17.04 21.56
C ASN A 33 10.60 -17.24 22.42
N ASP A 34 10.99 -16.24 23.23
CA ASP A 34 12.11 -16.35 24.16
C ASP A 34 11.85 -17.45 25.19
N LYS A 35 10.62 -17.57 25.70
CA LYS A 35 10.23 -18.62 26.64
C LYS A 35 10.22 -20.01 26.00
N LEU A 36 9.64 -20.14 24.80
CA LEU A 36 9.51 -21.43 24.12
C LEU A 36 10.83 -21.98 23.59
N PHE A 37 11.67 -21.11 23.03
CA PHE A 37 12.88 -21.55 22.32
C PHE A 37 14.18 -21.36 23.11
N ARG A 38 14.18 -20.49 24.14
CA ARG A 38 15.38 -20.15 24.93
C ARG A 38 15.21 -20.37 26.42
N GLY A 39 14.00 -20.71 26.89
CA GLY A 39 13.70 -20.89 28.32
C GLY A 39 13.78 -19.59 29.13
N ILE A 40 13.76 -18.43 28.50
CA ILE A 40 13.86 -17.12 29.15
C ILE A 40 12.46 -16.62 29.49
N ASP A 41 12.17 -16.48 30.77
CA ASP A 41 10.92 -15.87 31.24
C ASP A 41 11.12 -14.38 31.49
N ARG A 42 10.26 -13.53 30.89
CA ARG A 42 10.36 -12.08 30.99
C ARG A 42 9.22 -11.53 31.83
N ASN A 43 9.53 -10.51 32.61
CA ASN A 43 8.51 -9.83 33.44
C ASN A 43 7.50 -9.09 32.54
N PRO A 44 6.18 -9.38 32.64
CA PRO A 44 5.15 -8.74 31.82
C PRO A 44 5.11 -7.21 31.93
N LEU A 45 5.35 -6.65 33.13
CA LEU A 45 5.34 -5.20 33.33
C LEU A 45 6.52 -4.51 32.64
N GLU A 46 7.67 -5.17 32.58
CA GLU A 46 8.85 -4.64 31.83
C GLU A 46 8.59 -4.65 30.33
N LEU A 47 7.89 -5.68 29.83
CA LEU A 47 7.51 -5.74 28.41
C LEU A 47 6.59 -4.60 28.00
N VAL A 48 5.57 -4.31 28.83
CA VAL A 48 4.63 -3.20 28.58
C VAL A 48 5.37 -1.86 28.59
N ARG A 49 6.17 -1.58 29.62
CA ARG A 49 6.95 -0.33 29.73
C ARG A 49 7.89 -0.15 28.54
N ARG A 50 8.50 -1.24 28.07
CA ARG A 50 9.40 -1.18 26.92
C ARG A 50 8.63 -0.93 25.63
N ALA A 51 7.47 -1.57 25.46
CA ALA A 51 6.58 -1.32 24.33
C ALA A 51 6.12 0.15 24.26
N GLU A 52 5.71 0.71 25.39
CA GLU A 52 5.31 2.11 25.49
C GLU A 52 6.48 3.07 25.20
N SER A 53 7.67 2.78 25.74
CA SER A 53 8.89 3.58 25.49
C SER A 53 9.29 3.56 24.02
N GLU A 54 9.24 2.42 23.35
CA GLU A 54 9.57 2.33 21.92
C GLU A 54 8.48 2.96 21.04
N CYS A 55 7.21 2.83 21.41
CA CYS A 55 6.12 3.55 20.78
C CYS A 55 6.37 5.06 20.84
N GLN A 56 6.67 5.60 22.03
CA GLN A 56 6.97 7.00 22.21
C GLN A 56 8.17 7.45 21.36
N ALA A 57 9.28 6.72 21.43
CA ALA A 57 10.48 7.03 20.64
C ALA A 57 10.24 7.01 19.14
N TRP A 58 9.35 6.14 18.66
CA TRP A 58 8.96 6.09 17.27
C TRP A 58 8.15 7.32 16.85
N PHE A 59 7.18 7.74 17.66
CA PHE A 59 6.42 8.97 17.41
C PHE A 59 7.32 10.20 17.45
N ASP A 60 8.20 10.33 18.47
CA ASP A 60 9.10 11.44 18.60
C ASP A 60 10.08 11.56 17.41
N ALA A 61 10.55 10.42 16.89
CA ALA A 61 11.39 10.38 15.70
C ALA A 61 10.64 10.77 14.41
N ASN A 62 9.34 10.54 14.34
CA ASN A 62 8.52 10.87 13.16
C ASN A 62 7.86 12.25 13.26
N GLU A 63 7.75 12.86 14.45
CA GLU A 63 7.30 14.24 14.60
C GLU A 63 8.36 15.29 14.15
N VAL A 64 9.63 14.92 14.06
CA VAL A 64 10.75 15.84 13.75
C VAL A 64 10.93 16.08 12.24
N VAL A 65 10.19 15.42 11.34
CA VAL A 65 10.35 15.59 9.88
C VAL A 65 9.12 16.23 9.25
N GLN A 66 8.90 17.51 9.51
CA GLN A 66 8.33 18.41 8.53
C GLN A 66 9.39 19.45 8.14
N PRO A 67 10.17 19.25 7.09
CA PRO A 67 10.87 20.35 6.47
C PRO A 67 9.81 21.20 5.75
N LEU A 68 9.59 22.41 6.24
CA LEU A 68 9.01 23.51 5.47
C LEU A 68 9.94 23.77 4.28
N VAL A 69 9.76 23.09 3.18
CA VAL A 69 10.35 23.50 1.91
C VAL A 69 9.45 24.61 1.34
N GLN A 70 9.80 25.85 1.64
CA GLN A 70 9.42 26.98 0.82
C GLN A 70 10.20 26.89 -0.48
N ASP A 71 9.63 26.24 -1.47
CA ASP A 71 10.14 26.32 -2.84
C ASP A 71 9.32 27.39 -3.60
N ASN A 72 9.92 28.58 -3.66
CA ASN A 72 9.43 29.70 -4.46
C ASN A 72 9.75 29.45 -5.94
N ASN A 73 8.98 28.58 -6.60
CA ASN A 73 8.97 28.51 -8.06
C ASN A 73 7.52 28.51 -8.57
N PRO A 74 7.04 29.61 -9.20
CA PRO A 74 5.61 29.79 -9.49
C PRO A 74 5.09 29.02 -10.72
N GLU A 75 5.84 28.12 -11.34
CA GLU A 75 5.42 27.48 -12.60
C GLU A 75 5.12 25.97 -12.53
N ALA A 76 5.13 25.32 -11.35
CA ALA A 76 4.91 23.87 -11.28
C ALA A 76 3.90 23.41 -10.20
N SER A 77 3.19 24.29 -9.55
CA SER A 77 2.24 23.90 -8.49
C SER A 77 0.80 24.07 -8.92
N GLN A 78 0.32 23.24 -9.86
CA GLN A 78 -1.05 22.78 -9.72
C GLN A 78 -1.08 21.92 -8.46
N VAL A 79 -1.48 22.51 -7.34
CA VAL A 79 -1.95 21.79 -6.16
C VAL A 79 -3.19 21.03 -6.59
N ILE A 80 -2.98 19.82 -7.10
CA ILE A 80 -4.07 18.87 -7.29
C ILE A 80 -4.52 18.58 -5.87
N ILE A 81 -5.70 19.04 -5.50
CA ILE A 81 -6.39 18.63 -4.27
C ILE A 81 -6.41 17.11 -4.33
N LEU A 82 -5.51 16.51 -3.56
CA LEU A 82 -5.33 15.08 -3.50
C LEU A 82 -6.50 14.52 -2.68
N GLY A 83 -7.61 14.19 -3.38
CA GLY A 83 -8.61 13.29 -2.80
C GLY A 83 -7.99 11.93 -2.49
N ASN A 84 -8.74 11.04 -1.88
CA ASN A 84 -8.31 9.64 -1.72
C ASN A 84 -7.88 9.05 -3.06
N ILE A 85 -6.62 8.64 -3.19
CA ILE A 85 -6.03 8.13 -4.43
C ILE A 85 -5.36 6.77 -4.22
N CYS A 86 -5.46 5.91 -5.21
CA CYS A 86 -4.74 4.65 -5.27
C CYS A 86 -3.74 4.68 -6.44
N LEU A 87 -2.46 4.75 -6.14
CA LEU A 87 -1.37 4.56 -7.10
C LEU A 87 -1.17 3.07 -7.33
N LEU A 88 -0.94 2.65 -8.56
CA LEU A 88 -0.73 1.24 -8.91
C LEU A 88 0.33 1.08 -9.99
N ASP A 89 0.94 -0.09 -10.03
CA ASP A 89 1.97 -0.47 -10.99
C ASP A 89 1.99 -1.98 -11.22
N GLY A 90 2.27 -2.38 -12.47
CA GLY A 90 2.53 -3.75 -12.87
C GLY A 90 4.00 -3.95 -13.23
N SER A 91 4.60 -5.05 -12.79
CA SER A 91 6.00 -5.37 -13.11
C SER A 91 6.14 -6.69 -13.83
N TRP A 92 6.77 -6.66 -14.99
CA TRP A 92 6.95 -7.82 -15.86
C TRP A 92 8.35 -7.85 -16.49
N THR A 93 8.89 -9.05 -16.66
CA THR A 93 10.02 -9.32 -17.57
C THR A 93 9.87 -10.71 -18.19
N SER A 94 10.38 -10.91 -19.38
CA SER A 94 10.30 -12.18 -20.10
C SER A 94 11.05 -13.33 -19.40
N SER A 95 12.04 -13.01 -18.57
CA SER A 95 12.89 -13.98 -17.87
C SER A 95 12.43 -14.33 -16.45
N ALA A 96 11.50 -13.55 -15.86
CA ALA A 96 11.04 -13.81 -14.50
C ALA A 96 10.00 -14.95 -14.45
N HIS A 97 9.95 -15.69 -13.34
CA HIS A 97 8.91 -16.68 -13.08
C HIS A 97 7.56 -16.06 -12.76
N PHE A 98 7.61 -14.89 -12.13
CA PHE A 98 6.42 -14.17 -11.69
C PHE A 98 6.30 -12.81 -12.38
N SER A 99 5.08 -12.34 -12.52
CA SER A 99 4.74 -10.95 -12.67
C SER A 99 4.39 -10.39 -11.29
N GLY A 100 4.64 -9.10 -11.07
CA GLY A 100 4.35 -8.44 -9.79
C GLY A 100 3.34 -7.32 -9.95
N CYS A 101 2.54 -7.11 -8.92
CA CYS A 101 1.67 -5.96 -8.75
C CYS A 101 1.99 -5.23 -7.46
N GLY A 102 1.88 -3.91 -7.50
CA GLY A 102 1.99 -3.04 -6.35
C GLY A 102 0.93 -1.94 -6.38
N TRP A 103 0.37 -1.60 -5.24
CA TRP A 103 -0.50 -0.44 -5.11
C TRP A 103 -0.34 0.24 -3.75
N VAL A 104 -0.63 1.53 -3.72
CA VAL A 104 -0.58 2.36 -2.51
C VAL A 104 -1.80 3.26 -2.48
N TRP A 105 -2.61 3.13 -1.45
CA TRP A 105 -3.72 4.04 -1.19
C TRP A 105 -3.28 5.13 -0.21
N MET A 106 -3.52 6.39 -0.62
CA MET A 106 -3.24 7.59 0.17
C MET A 106 -4.53 8.39 0.40
N ASP A 107 -4.61 9.02 1.57
CA ASP A 107 -5.69 9.95 1.89
C ASP A 107 -5.49 11.32 1.21
N SER A 108 -6.42 12.24 1.48
CA SER A 108 -6.38 13.60 0.94
C SER A 108 -5.21 14.45 1.44
N ALA A 109 -4.57 14.06 2.55
CA ALA A 109 -3.37 14.70 3.09
C ALA A 109 -2.07 14.10 2.50
N GLY A 110 -2.18 13.03 1.69
CA GLY A 110 -1.03 12.34 1.11
C GLY A 110 -0.42 11.27 2.02
N ASN A 111 -1.05 10.95 3.16
CA ASN A 111 -0.57 9.90 4.05
C ASN A 111 -0.95 8.52 3.51
N ILE A 112 0.00 7.60 3.54
CA ILE A 112 -0.24 6.21 3.15
C ILE A 112 -1.13 5.54 4.20
N GLN A 113 -2.32 5.12 3.77
CA GLN A 113 -3.28 4.41 4.60
C GLN A 113 -3.12 2.90 4.48
N LEU A 114 -2.87 2.43 3.26
CA LEU A 114 -2.71 1.01 2.97
C LEU A 114 -1.86 0.82 1.72
N MET A 115 -1.13 -0.27 1.66
CA MET A 115 -0.38 -0.68 0.49
C MET A 115 -0.48 -2.19 0.29
N GLY A 116 -0.34 -2.61 -0.94
CA GLY A 116 -0.34 -4.03 -1.28
C GLY A 116 0.77 -4.37 -2.27
N THR A 117 1.33 -5.55 -2.11
CA THR A 117 2.25 -6.15 -3.07
C THR A 117 1.91 -7.62 -3.24
N ARG A 118 1.86 -8.08 -4.49
CA ARG A 118 1.51 -9.46 -4.85
C ARG A 118 2.25 -9.88 -6.10
N ASN A 119 2.66 -11.15 -6.15
CA ASN A 119 3.03 -11.76 -7.41
C ASN A 119 2.02 -12.84 -7.83
N PHE A 120 2.09 -13.20 -9.08
CA PHE A 120 1.32 -14.29 -9.69
C PHE A 120 2.14 -14.87 -10.84
N THR A 121 1.77 -16.04 -11.32
CA THR A 121 2.41 -16.67 -12.48
C THR A 121 2.57 -15.65 -13.61
N ARG A 122 3.76 -15.59 -14.19
CA ARG A 122 4.10 -14.60 -15.21
C ARG A 122 3.02 -14.48 -16.28
N ARG A 123 2.57 -13.25 -16.47
CA ARG A 123 1.64 -12.91 -17.53
C ARG A 123 2.33 -12.83 -18.89
N GLU A 124 1.55 -12.77 -19.93
CA GLU A 124 2.01 -12.79 -21.32
C GLU A 124 2.83 -11.55 -21.70
N SER A 125 2.48 -10.40 -21.15
CA SER A 125 3.17 -9.13 -21.42
C SER A 125 3.18 -8.19 -20.21
N ALA A 126 3.96 -7.10 -20.33
CA ALA A 126 3.98 -6.02 -19.35
C ALA A 126 2.58 -5.41 -19.16
N LEU A 127 1.83 -5.21 -20.26
CA LEU A 127 0.49 -4.62 -20.21
C LEU A 127 -0.52 -5.52 -19.46
N HIS A 128 -0.42 -6.86 -19.59
CA HIS A 128 -1.23 -7.76 -18.76
C HIS A 128 -0.94 -7.61 -17.26
N SER A 129 0.30 -7.30 -16.90
CA SER A 129 0.64 -7.05 -15.48
C SER A 129 0.05 -5.74 -14.99
N GLU A 130 -0.03 -4.72 -15.84
CA GLU A 130 -0.67 -3.43 -15.51
C GLU A 130 -2.19 -3.59 -15.32
N VAL A 131 -2.84 -4.33 -16.22
CA VAL A 131 -4.28 -4.64 -16.13
C VAL A 131 -4.59 -5.41 -14.86
N GLU A 132 -3.76 -6.40 -14.52
CA GLU A 132 -3.90 -7.18 -13.28
C GLU A 132 -3.67 -6.32 -12.03
N ALA A 133 -2.72 -5.37 -12.08
CA ALA A 133 -2.49 -4.43 -10.98
C ALA A 133 -3.71 -3.55 -10.72
N LEU A 134 -4.34 -3.02 -11.78
CA LEU A 134 -5.56 -2.23 -11.65
C LEU A 134 -6.70 -3.08 -11.07
N ARG A 135 -6.95 -4.27 -11.64
CA ARG A 135 -8.01 -5.16 -11.16
C ARG A 135 -7.84 -5.47 -9.67
N TRP A 136 -6.63 -5.85 -9.25
CA TRP A 136 -6.34 -6.19 -7.88
C TRP A 136 -6.42 -4.97 -6.93
N ALA A 137 -5.98 -3.79 -7.38
CA ALA A 137 -6.14 -2.55 -6.63
C ALA A 137 -7.63 -2.23 -6.42
N MET A 138 -8.47 -2.31 -7.47
CA MET A 138 -9.92 -2.08 -7.38
C MET A 138 -10.58 -3.04 -6.40
N GLU A 139 -10.29 -4.34 -6.45
CA GLU A 139 -10.82 -5.34 -5.51
C GLU A 139 -10.50 -4.98 -4.05
N ASN A 140 -9.29 -4.47 -3.78
CA ASN A 140 -8.89 -4.07 -2.43
C ASN A 140 -9.52 -2.74 -2.01
N MET A 141 -9.61 -1.76 -2.91
CA MET A 141 -10.23 -0.48 -2.61
C MET A 141 -11.72 -0.64 -2.31
N LEU A 142 -12.42 -1.50 -3.05
CA LEU A 142 -13.82 -1.81 -2.80
C LEU A 142 -14.08 -2.36 -1.39
N GLN A 143 -13.16 -3.16 -0.86
CA GLN A 143 -13.33 -3.82 0.43
C GLN A 143 -12.84 -2.98 1.62
N ARG A 144 -11.92 -2.04 1.39
CA ARG A 144 -11.11 -1.44 2.47
C ARG A 144 -11.11 0.09 2.48
N SER A 145 -11.64 0.74 1.44
CA SER A 145 -11.54 2.19 1.31
C SER A 145 -12.76 2.79 0.59
N ILE A 146 -12.83 4.11 0.62
CA ILE A 146 -13.77 4.91 -0.18
C ILE A 146 -13.10 5.46 -1.45
N CYS A 147 -11.89 5.00 -1.76
CA CYS A 147 -11.10 5.49 -2.89
C CYS A 147 -11.74 5.07 -4.22
N GLN A 148 -11.97 6.04 -5.10
CA GLN A 148 -12.50 5.84 -6.46
C GLN A 148 -11.57 6.38 -7.54
N SER A 149 -10.44 6.99 -7.14
CA SER A 149 -9.48 7.59 -8.04
C SER A 149 -8.20 6.75 -8.10
N PHE A 150 -7.92 6.21 -9.27
CA PHE A 150 -6.75 5.37 -9.54
C PHE A 150 -5.73 6.13 -10.36
N ARG A 151 -4.44 5.87 -10.14
CA ARG A 151 -3.35 6.52 -10.86
C ARG A 151 -2.28 5.52 -11.26
N THR A 152 -1.83 5.62 -12.50
CA THR A 152 -0.78 4.77 -13.08
C THR A 152 0.12 5.59 -13.99
N ASP A 153 1.35 5.15 -14.23
CA ASP A 153 2.24 5.70 -15.27
C ASP A 153 2.12 4.96 -16.61
N CYS A 154 1.26 3.94 -16.70
CA CYS A 154 0.96 3.21 -17.92
C CYS A 154 -0.13 3.92 -18.74
N LYS A 155 0.26 4.62 -19.83
CA LYS A 155 -0.67 5.31 -20.73
C LYS A 155 -1.55 4.33 -21.51
N GLU A 156 -0.99 3.19 -21.88
CA GLU A 156 -1.69 2.14 -22.62
C GLU A 156 -2.85 1.55 -21.79
N LEU A 157 -2.65 1.34 -20.49
CA LEU A 157 -3.73 0.92 -19.59
C LEU A 157 -4.89 1.92 -19.58
N ILE A 158 -4.58 3.21 -19.50
CA ILE A 158 -5.62 4.26 -19.52
C ILE A 158 -6.36 4.29 -20.87
N ALA A 159 -5.64 4.16 -22.00
CA ALA A 159 -6.24 4.10 -23.31
C ALA A 159 -7.18 2.89 -23.45
N MET A 160 -6.75 1.74 -22.93
CA MET A 160 -7.52 0.50 -22.91
C MET A 160 -8.83 0.61 -22.11
N ILE A 161 -8.77 1.25 -20.94
CA ILE A 161 -9.96 1.47 -20.09
C ILE A 161 -10.94 2.46 -20.75
N LYS A 162 -10.44 3.43 -21.52
CA LYS A 162 -11.28 4.43 -22.22
C LYS A 162 -11.94 3.88 -23.48
N ASP A 163 -11.27 2.99 -24.20
CA ASP A 163 -11.75 2.36 -25.42
C ASP A 163 -11.45 0.84 -25.43
N PRO A 164 -12.24 0.06 -24.65
CA PRO A 164 -12.04 -1.39 -24.53
C PRO A 164 -12.13 -2.13 -25.87
N GLN A 165 -12.92 -1.64 -26.80
CA GLN A 165 -13.15 -2.29 -28.10
C GLN A 165 -11.90 -2.28 -28.99
N ALA A 166 -11.02 -1.32 -28.80
CA ALA A 166 -9.74 -1.26 -29.50
C ALA A 166 -8.73 -2.34 -29.06
N TRP A 167 -9.05 -3.11 -27.99
CA TRP A 167 -8.13 -4.06 -27.35
C TRP A 167 -8.72 -5.49 -27.23
N PRO A 168 -9.07 -6.13 -28.34
CA PRO A 168 -9.77 -7.44 -28.31
C PRO A 168 -8.96 -8.55 -27.62
N SER A 169 -7.62 -8.46 -27.61
CA SER A 169 -6.74 -9.41 -26.92
C SER A 169 -6.87 -9.37 -25.39
N PHE A 170 -7.50 -8.34 -24.84
CA PHE A 170 -7.71 -8.13 -23.41
C PHE A 170 -9.20 -8.18 -23.02
N ALA A 171 -10.05 -8.68 -23.91
CA ALA A 171 -11.51 -8.63 -23.71
C ALA A 171 -11.94 -9.25 -22.37
N THR A 172 -11.37 -10.38 -21.99
CA THR A 172 -11.70 -11.07 -20.72
C THR A 172 -11.29 -10.26 -19.49
N GLU A 173 -10.11 -9.66 -19.52
CA GLU A 173 -9.60 -8.83 -18.42
C GLU A 173 -10.42 -7.55 -18.31
N LEU A 174 -10.75 -6.92 -19.43
CA LEU A 174 -11.54 -5.70 -19.49
C LEU A 174 -12.96 -5.91 -19.01
N GLU A 175 -13.63 -7.01 -19.38
CA GLU A 175 -14.95 -7.35 -18.86
C GLU A 175 -14.98 -7.45 -17.33
N ARG A 176 -13.92 -8.00 -16.73
CA ARG A 176 -13.78 -8.05 -15.27
C ARG A 176 -13.62 -6.66 -14.65
N ILE A 177 -12.84 -5.78 -15.29
CA ILE A 177 -12.66 -4.40 -14.84
C ILE A 177 -13.97 -3.63 -14.98
N GLU A 178 -14.67 -3.74 -16.11
CA GLU A 178 -15.98 -3.12 -16.33
C GLU A 178 -16.99 -3.56 -15.26
N THR A 179 -16.99 -4.85 -14.91
CA THR A 179 -17.83 -5.37 -13.82
C THR A 179 -17.49 -4.73 -12.48
N LEU A 180 -16.20 -4.55 -12.18
CA LEU A 180 -15.77 -3.86 -10.95
C LEU A 180 -16.12 -2.37 -10.98
N GLN A 181 -16.04 -1.70 -12.14
CA GLN A 181 -16.37 -0.28 -12.28
C GLN A 181 -17.81 0.04 -11.88
N ILE A 182 -18.74 -0.89 -12.00
CA ILE A 182 -20.14 -0.73 -11.54
C ILE A 182 -20.19 -0.38 -10.04
N CYS A 183 -19.22 -0.87 -9.26
CA CYS A 183 -19.11 -0.61 -7.83
C CYS A 183 -18.39 0.70 -7.48
N PHE A 184 -17.92 1.45 -8.47
CA PHE A 184 -17.22 2.72 -8.31
C PHE A 184 -17.92 3.84 -9.08
N PRO A 185 -18.99 4.46 -8.51
CA PRO A 185 -19.78 5.48 -9.21
C PRO A 185 -18.96 6.67 -9.73
N ASP A 186 -17.89 7.05 -9.01
CA ASP A 186 -17.00 8.15 -9.39
C ASP A 186 -15.63 7.63 -9.88
N PHE A 187 -15.64 6.46 -10.54
CA PHE A 187 -14.41 5.85 -11.05
C PHE A 187 -13.63 6.82 -11.92
N ASN A 188 -12.37 6.98 -11.58
CA ASN A 188 -11.45 7.82 -12.33
C ASN A 188 -10.07 7.17 -12.39
N ILE A 189 -9.47 7.13 -13.59
CA ILE A 189 -8.09 6.69 -13.81
C ILE A 189 -7.29 7.76 -14.52
N ILE A 190 -6.18 8.19 -13.91
CA ILE A 190 -5.36 9.31 -14.38
C ILE A 190 -3.91 8.87 -14.54
N HIS A 191 -3.28 9.38 -15.61
CA HIS A 191 -1.85 9.23 -15.80
C HIS A 191 -1.05 10.10 -14.82
N VAL A 192 -0.03 9.50 -14.20
CA VAL A 192 0.97 10.22 -13.41
C VAL A 192 2.37 9.95 -13.96
N PRO A 193 3.30 10.90 -13.85
CA PRO A 193 4.69 10.64 -14.18
C PRO A 193 5.27 9.53 -13.30
N ARG A 194 6.15 8.70 -13.86
CA ARG A 194 6.81 7.60 -13.13
C ARG A 194 7.49 8.05 -11.84
N ALA A 195 8.04 9.27 -11.82
CA ALA A 195 8.63 9.86 -10.62
C ALA A 195 7.66 9.98 -9.45
N ARG A 196 6.35 10.03 -9.70
CA ARG A 196 5.30 10.06 -8.67
C ARG A 196 4.70 8.69 -8.35
N ASN A 197 5.08 7.64 -9.11
CA ASN A 197 4.59 6.26 -8.93
C ASN A 197 5.65 5.33 -8.31
N GLN A 198 6.71 5.87 -7.71
CA GLN A 198 7.90 5.12 -7.29
C GLN A 198 7.60 4.03 -6.27
N ILE A 199 6.68 4.26 -5.32
CA ILE A 199 6.39 3.29 -4.26
C ILE A 199 5.66 2.07 -4.84
N SER A 200 4.65 2.27 -5.67
CA SER A 200 3.94 1.16 -6.35
C SER A 200 4.84 0.41 -7.32
N ASP A 201 5.69 1.11 -8.09
CA ASP A 201 6.72 0.52 -8.96
C ASP A 201 7.71 -0.35 -8.15
N PHE A 202 8.18 0.16 -7.01
CA PHE A 202 9.04 -0.59 -6.11
C PHE A 202 8.35 -1.85 -5.58
N LEU A 203 7.10 -1.76 -5.11
CA LEU A 203 6.32 -2.89 -4.61
C LEU A 203 6.09 -3.94 -5.70
N ALA A 204 5.73 -3.52 -6.91
CA ALA A 204 5.53 -4.40 -8.05
C ALA A 204 6.83 -5.13 -8.45
N LYS A 205 7.96 -4.43 -8.51
CA LYS A 205 9.28 -5.01 -8.79
C LYS A 205 9.72 -6.00 -7.72
N THR A 206 9.50 -5.65 -6.45
CA THR A 206 9.81 -6.54 -5.32
C THR A 206 9.00 -7.83 -5.41
N ALA A 207 7.70 -7.75 -5.69
CA ALA A 207 6.86 -8.92 -5.86
C ALA A 207 7.33 -9.80 -7.03
N ARG A 208 7.66 -9.20 -8.19
CA ARG A 208 8.16 -9.94 -9.35
C ARG A 208 9.44 -10.72 -9.05
N SER A 209 10.36 -10.11 -8.30
CA SER A 209 11.66 -10.71 -7.99
C SER A 209 11.63 -11.70 -6.83
N PHE A 210 10.48 -11.87 -6.19
CA PHE A 210 10.35 -12.79 -5.06
C PHE A 210 10.30 -14.25 -5.56
N ASN A 211 11.09 -15.14 -4.94
CA ASN A 211 11.28 -16.51 -5.44
C ASN A 211 10.14 -17.49 -5.12
N ARG A 212 9.09 -17.02 -4.47
CA ARG A 212 7.89 -17.79 -4.08
C ARG A 212 6.65 -16.91 -4.15
N GLU A 213 5.48 -17.51 -3.98
CA GLU A 213 4.25 -16.73 -3.89
C GLU A 213 4.33 -15.68 -2.79
N LEU A 214 3.96 -14.47 -3.15
CA LEU A 214 3.93 -13.31 -2.27
C LEU A 214 2.55 -12.67 -2.35
N LEU A 215 1.96 -12.45 -1.19
CA LEU A 215 0.78 -11.61 -0.99
C LEU A 215 0.96 -10.86 0.32
N PHE A 216 1.01 -9.55 0.25
CA PHE A 216 1.07 -8.69 1.41
C PHE A 216 0.12 -7.50 1.24
N ILE A 217 -0.61 -7.15 2.29
CA ILE A 217 -1.43 -5.95 2.42
C ILE A 217 -1.22 -5.40 3.83
N GLY A 218 -0.86 -4.14 3.97
CA GLY A 218 -0.60 -3.51 5.27
C GLY A 218 -0.40 -2.00 5.15
N CYS A 219 -0.36 -1.31 6.28
CA CYS A 219 -0.15 0.14 6.35
C CYS A 219 1.34 0.55 6.31
N SER A 220 2.26 -0.39 6.38
CA SER A 220 3.70 -0.14 6.27
C SER A 220 4.42 -1.33 5.63
N ILE A 221 5.59 -1.08 5.04
CA ILE A 221 6.42 -2.16 4.46
C ILE A 221 6.96 -3.03 5.59
N PRO A 222 6.69 -4.34 5.60
CA PRO A 222 7.19 -5.22 6.64
C PRO A 222 8.71 -5.33 6.57
N VAL A 223 9.34 -5.58 7.73
CA VAL A 223 10.81 -5.62 7.87
C VAL A 223 11.50 -6.69 7.03
N TRP A 224 10.77 -7.72 6.62
CA TRP A 224 11.28 -8.81 5.78
C TRP A 224 11.19 -8.51 4.27
N LEU A 225 10.51 -7.43 3.87
CA LEU A 225 10.54 -6.91 2.49
C LEU A 225 11.65 -5.86 2.36
N PRO A 226 12.34 -5.80 1.21
CA PRO A 226 13.24 -4.69 0.91
C PRO A 226 12.53 -3.34 1.09
N ARG A 227 13.27 -2.32 1.50
CA ARG A 227 12.73 -0.97 1.60
C ARG A 227 13.00 -0.18 0.32
N PRO A 228 12.08 0.70 -0.09
CA PRO A 228 12.36 1.60 -1.19
C PRO A 228 13.57 2.47 -0.87
N PRO A 229 14.37 2.87 -1.88
CA PRO A 229 15.43 3.83 -1.68
C PRO A 229 14.80 5.11 -1.08
N GLN A 230 15.44 5.64 -0.06
CA GLN A 230 15.03 6.94 0.50
C GLN A 230 15.41 8.01 -0.53
N THR A 231 14.43 8.73 -0.99
CA THR A 231 14.59 9.90 -1.88
C THR A 231 14.90 11.13 -1.07
#